data_c917f5dcefb4adb839896de7bdc6dbdc
#
_entry.id   c917f5dcefb4adb839896de7bdc6dbdc
#
_cell.length_a   1.000
_cell.length_b   1.000
_cell.length_c   1.000
_cell.angle_alpha   90.00
_cell.angle_beta   90.00
_cell.angle_gamma   90.00
#
_symmetry.space_group_name_H-M   'P 1'
#
loop_
_entity.id
_entity.type
_entity.pdbx_description
1 polymer ?
#
loop_
_entity_poly.entity_id
_entity_poly.type
_entity_poly.pdbx_seq_one_letter_code
_entity_poly.pdbx_strand_id
1 'polypeptide(L)'
;PGEERCDYLLLNDEAKTSYYIELKGSDLSKAIRQIENTIRLIAPSLSGYAILRRIVYHTGSHNVHASDVLRWKAKCKAVIKEREYSENI
;
A
#
# COMPACT_ATOMS: atom_id res chain seq x y z
N PRO A 1 -19.64 -7.84 2.99
CA PRO A 1 -18.44 -8.43 3.50
C PRO A 1 -17.65 -8.88 2.30
N GLY A 2 -16.45 -9.02 2.41
CA GLY A 2 -15.65 -9.53 1.34
C GLY A 2 -14.88 -8.50 0.56
N GLU A 3 -15.07 -7.24 0.80
CA GLU A 3 -14.16 -6.26 0.22
C GLU A 3 -12.84 -6.34 0.95
N GLU A 4 -11.78 -6.62 0.19
CA GLU A 4 -10.45 -6.69 0.75
C GLU A 4 -9.94 -5.28 1.05
N ARG A 5 -9.34 -5.11 2.22
CA ARG A 5 -8.79 -3.82 2.63
C ARG A 5 -7.37 -3.98 3.13
N CYS A 6 -6.60 -2.92 3.05
CA CYS A 6 -5.25 -2.93 3.58
C CYS A 6 -5.28 -2.88 5.11
N ASP A 7 -4.15 -3.24 5.74
CA ASP A 7 -4.08 -3.37 7.19
C ASP A 7 -4.17 -2.03 7.92
N TYR A 8 -3.57 -0.99 7.37
CA TYR A 8 -3.51 0.30 8.06
C TYR A 8 -3.70 1.46 7.11
N LEU A 9 -4.34 2.50 7.63
CA LEU A 9 -4.41 3.80 6.99
C LEU A 9 -3.91 4.80 8.00
N LEU A 10 -2.80 5.47 7.69
CA LEU A 10 -2.24 6.51 8.54
C LEU A 10 -2.40 7.85 7.88
N LEU A 11 -2.91 8.83 8.63
CA LEU A 11 -3.12 10.17 8.13
C LEU A 11 -2.18 11.14 8.82
N ASN A 12 -1.55 11.98 8.02
CA ASN A 12 -0.84 13.14 8.51
C ASN A 12 -1.64 14.36 8.08
N ASP A 13 -2.42 14.92 8.99
CA ASP A 13 -3.33 16.01 8.68
C ASP A 13 -2.59 17.30 8.37
N GLU A 14 -1.44 17.49 8.97
CA GLU A 14 -0.65 18.70 8.75
C GLU A 14 -0.06 18.70 7.34
N ALA A 15 0.52 17.59 6.93
CA ALA A 15 1.12 17.45 5.61
C ALA A 15 0.09 17.10 4.53
N LYS A 16 -1.15 16.78 4.91
CA LYS A 16 -2.20 16.33 4.00
C LYS A 16 -1.76 15.11 3.20
N THR A 17 -1.32 14.07 3.91
CA THR A 17 -0.92 12.81 3.29
C THR A 17 -1.69 11.64 3.92
N SER A 18 -1.98 10.64 3.10
CA SER A 18 -2.63 9.42 3.56
C SER A 18 -1.79 8.22 3.11
N TYR A 19 -1.41 7.39 4.08
CA TYR A 19 -0.57 6.21 3.84
C TYR A 19 -1.44 4.97 3.91
N TYR A 20 -1.51 4.24 2.81
CA TYR A 20 -2.25 2.98 2.72
C TYR A 20 -1.23 1.86 2.81
N ILE A 21 -1.27 1.12 3.90
CA ILE A 21 -0.20 0.20 4.28
C ILE A 21 -0.72 -1.23 4.39
N GLU A 22 -0.03 -2.15 3.73
CA GLU A 22 -0.33 -3.57 3.81
C GLU A 22 0.91 -4.34 4.28
N LEU A 23 0.73 -5.15 5.31
CA LEU A 23 1.78 -6.05 5.80
C LEU A 23 1.48 -7.43 5.23
N LYS A 24 2.38 -7.95 4.40
CA LYS A 24 2.08 -9.17 3.66
C LYS A 24 3.17 -10.22 3.78
N GLY A 25 2.73 -11.47 3.92
CA GLY A 25 3.66 -12.60 3.99
C GLY A 25 4.20 -12.98 2.63
N SER A 26 3.33 -13.21 1.65
CA SER A 26 3.77 -13.77 0.38
C SER A 26 3.08 -13.20 -0.86
N ASP A 27 1.79 -12.99 -0.84
CA ASP A 27 1.04 -12.63 -2.05
C ASP A 27 0.97 -11.12 -2.26
N LEU A 28 1.92 -10.59 -3.02
CA LEU A 28 1.98 -9.15 -3.28
C LEU A 28 0.88 -8.68 -4.22
N SER A 29 0.45 -9.51 -5.15
CA SER A 29 -0.67 -9.14 -6.01
C SER A 29 -1.94 -8.93 -5.20
N LYS A 30 -2.17 -9.77 -4.20
CA LYS A 30 -3.30 -9.58 -3.30
C LYS A 30 -3.15 -8.31 -2.46
N ALA A 31 -1.93 -8.04 -1.99
CA ALA A 31 -1.65 -6.82 -1.23
C ALA A 31 -1.99 -5.57 -2.05
N ILE A 32 -1.65 -5.57 -3.34
CA ILE A 32 -1.97 -4.47 -4.23
C ILE A 32 -3.49 -4.29 -4.32
N ARG A 33 -4.24 -5.38 -4.50
CA ARG A 33 -5.70 -5.31 -4.56
C ARG A 33 -6.28 -4.74 -3.29
N GLN A 34 -5.76 -5.14 -2.14
CA GLN A 34 -6.23 -4.65 -0.85
C GLN A 34 -5.99 -3.14 -0.71
N ILE A 35 -4.83 -2.67 -1.13
CA ILE A 35 -4.52 -1.24 -1.08
C ILE A 35 -5.42 -0.47 -2.04
N GLU A 36 -5.55 -0.93 -3.29
CA GLU A 36 -6.36 -0.20 -4.27
C GLU A 36 -7.84 -0.19 -3.92
N ASN A 37 -8.36 -1.29 -3.36
CA ASN A 37 -9.73 -1.31 -2.87
C ASN A 37 -9.94 -0.31 -1.74
N THR A 38 -8.99 -0.24 -0.82
CA THR A 38 -9.10 0.71 0.29
C THR A 38 -9.08 2.15 -0.22
N ILE A 39 -8.19 2.45 -1.17
CA ILE A 39 -8.12 3.79 -1.76
C ILE A 39 -9.44 4.14 -2.43
N ARG A 40 -10.01 3.21 -3.20
CA ARG A 40 -11.29 3.44 -3.89
C ARG A 40 -12.41 3.77 -2.91
N LEU A 41 -12.41 3.12 -1.76
CA LEU A 41 -13.47 3.31 -0.77
C LEU A 41 -13.26 4.54 0.12
N ILE A 42 -12.03 4.86 0.43
CA ILE A 42 -11.72 5.85 1.48
C ILE A 42 -11.28 7.20 0.88
N ALA A 43 -10.48 7.18 -0.19
CA ALA A 43 -9.90 8.41 -0.71
C ALA A 43 -10.93 9.49 -1.07
N PRO A 44 -12.13 9.16 -1.57
CA PRO A 44 -13.12 10.20 -1.83
C PRO A 44 -13.49 11.02 -0.59
N SER A 45 -13.34 10.45 0.60
CA SER A 45 -13.61 11.16 1.86
C SER A 45 -12.40 11.96 2.34
N LEU A 46 -11.26 11.82 1.67
CA LEU A 46 -10.02 12.48 2.06
C LEU A 46 -9.54 13.41 0.96
N SER A 47 -10.44 14.25 0.49
CA SER A 47 -10.13 15.22 -0.56
C SER A 47 -8.96 16.12 -0.14
N GLY A 48 -8.01 16.28 -1.03
CA GLY A 48 -6.84 17.10 -0.75
C GLY A 48 -5.67 16.36 -0.10
N TYR A 49 -5.87 15.09 0.27
CA TYR A 49 -4.77 14.29 0.82
C TYR A 49 -4.04 13.57 -0.29
N ALA A 50 -2.72 13.66 -0.29
CA ALA A 50 -1.90 12.87 -1.21
C ALA A 50 -2.01 11.39 -0.81
N ILE A 51 -2.03 10.52 -1.82
CA ILE A 51 -2.16 9.07 -1.61
C ILE A 51 -0.78 8.45 -1.71
N LEU A 52 -0.37 7.77 -0.64
CA LEU A 52 0.93 7.10 -0.58
C LEU A 52 0.70 5.61 -0.30
N ARG A 53 1.27 4.76 -1.14
CA ARG A 53 1.06 3.32 -1.09
C ARG A 53 2.30 2.62 -0.55
N ARG A 54 2.12 1.73 0.43
CA ARG A 54 3.22 1.05 1.10
C ARG A 54 2.92 -0.42 1.31
N ILE A 55 3.83 -1.28 0.89
CA ILE A 55 3.75 -2.71 1.21
C ILE A 55 5.03 -3.09 1.94
N VAL A 56 4.87 -3.74 3.09
CA VAL A 56 5.98 -4.32 3.83
C VAL A 56 5.78 -5.83 3.84
N TYR A 57 6.74 -6.58 3.34
CA TYR A 57 6.62 -8.02 3.17
C TYR A 57 7.68 -8.77 3.99
N HIS A 58 7.41 -10.06 4.23
CA HIS A 58 8.38 -10.92 4.89
C HIS A 58 9.43 -11.42 3.90
N THR A 59 10.59 -11.75 4.41
CA THR A 59 11.63 -12.42 3.64
C THR A 59 11.06 -13.68 2.99
N GLY A 60 11.35 -13.89 1.73
CA GLY A 60 10.88 -15.06 1.00
C GLY A 60 9.64 -14.86 0.17
N SER A 61 9.13 -13.64 0.11
CA SER A 61 8.04 -13.33 -0.82
C SER A 61 8.46 -13.58 -2.25
N HIS A 62 7.63 -14.30 -3.01
CA HIS A 62 8.00 -14.75 -4.34
C HIS A 62 7.63 -13.82 -5.47
N ASN A 63 6.76 -12.87 -5.23
CA ASN A 63 6.18 -12.03 -6.28
C ASN A 63 6.82 -10.64 -6.41
N VAL A 64 7.93 -10.39 -5.69
CA VAL A 64 8.52 -9.04 -5.63
C VAL A 64 8.91 -8.53 -7.01
N HIS A 65 9.32 -9.43 -7.89
CA HIS A 65 9.74 -9.07 -9.25
C HIS A 65 8.72 -9.43 -10.33
N ALA A 66 7.52 -9.81 -9.94
CA ALA A 66 6.46 -10.08 -10.90
C ALA A 66 6.13 -8.81 -11.69
N SER A 67 5.82 -8.97 -12.97
CA SER A 67 5.64 -7.83 -13.86
C SER A 67 4.49 -6.90 -13.43
N ASP A 68 3.41 -7.46 -12.91
CA ASP A 68 2.28 -6.65 -12.42
C ASP A 68 2.68 -5.83 -11.20
N VAL A 69 3.49 -6.40 -10.31
CA VAL A 69 3.97 -5.72 -9.11
C VAL A 69 4.90 -4.58 -9.48
N LEU A 70 5.86 -4.84 -10.37
CA LEU A 70 6.81 -3.82 -10.81
C LEU A 70 6.11 -2.68 -11.53
N ARG A 71 5.13 -3.01 -12.37
CA ARG A 71 4.36 -2.01 -13.10
C ARG A 71 3.58 -1.11 -12.17
N TRP A 72 2.91 -1.70 -11.19
CA TRP A 72 2.16 -0.95 -10.18
C TRP A 72 3.08 -0.04 -9.38
N LYS A 73 4.22 -0.59 -8.93
CA LYS A 73 5.20 0.17 -8.14
C LYS A 73 5.67 1.41 -8.90
N ALA A 74 6.00 1.25 -10.17
CA ALA A 74 6.47 2.36 -10.99
C ALA A 74 5.36 3.38 -11.27
N LYS A 75 4.18 2.90 -11.65
CA LYS A 75 3.06 3.75 -12.01
C LYS A 75 2.57 4.58 -10.84
N CYS A 76 2.48 3.96 -9.66
CA CYS A 76 1.92 4.61 -8.47
C CYS A 76 2.98 5.16 -7.53
N LYS A 77 4.24 5.01 -7.88
CA LYS A 77 5.37 5.41 -7.02
C LYS A 77 5.25 4.77 -5.63
N ALA A 78 4.79 3.52 -5.62
CA ALA A 78 4.59 2.79 -4.37
C ALA A 78 5.93 2.33 -3.82
N VAL A 79 5.99 2.16 -2.49
CA VAL A 79 7.17 1.64 -1.82
C VAL A 79 6.88 0.20 -1.39
N ILE A 80 7.75 -0.72 -1.77
CA ILE A 80 7.67 -2.13 -1.41
C ILE A 80 8.98 -2.49 -0.74
N LYS A 81 8.93 -2.81 0.55
CA LYS A 81 10.13 -3.08 1.35
C LYS A 81 9.98 -4.34 2.18
N GLU A 82 11.13 -4.96 2.52
CA GLU A 82 11.13 -6.06 3.46
C GLU A 82 10.78 -5.58 4.86
N ARG A 83 10.40 -6.51 5.72
CA ARG A 83 10.06 -6.21 7.11
C ARG A 83 11.15 -5.37 7.78
N GLU A 84 10.78 -4.74 8.87
CA GLU A 84 11.63 -3.83 9.64
C GLU A 84 11.92 -2.51 8.93
N TYR A 85 11.18 -2.24 7.88
CA TYR A 85 11.24 -0.95 7.23
C TYR A 85 10.61 0.12 8.12
N SER A 86 11.21 1.30 8.17
CA SER A 86 10.64 2.44 8.86
C SER A 86 10.69 3.67 7.97
N GLU A 87 9.78 4.58 8.25
CA GLU A 87 9.62 5.77 7.42
C GLU A 87 9.09 6.90 8.29
N ASN A 88 9.58 8.11 8.08
CA ASN A 88 9.03 9.28 8.76
C ASN A 88 7.72 9.68 8.08
N ILE A 89 6.67 9.69 8.85
CA ILE A 89 5.35 10.08 8.42
C ILE A 89 5.00 11.45 9.00
#